data_076b93bcbd7777fb791c7c73b899f6fb
#
_entry.id   076b93bcbd7777fb791c7c73b899f6fb
#
_cell.length_a   1.000
_cell.length_b   1.000
_cell.length_c   1.000
_cell.angle_alpha   90.00
_cell.angle_beta   90.00
_cell.angle_gamma   90.00
#
_symmetry.space_group_name_H-M   'P 1'
#
loop_
_entity.id
_entity.type
_entity.pdbx_description
1 polymer ?
#
loop_
_entity_poly.entity_id
_entity_poly.type
_entity_poly.pdbx_seq_one_letter_code
_entity_poly.pdbx_strand_id
1 'polypeptide(L)'
;LLAKAKGIKVITVASSANKVTRAKRLGANLVIDRSKSDVIAQVLKYTKNRGVDAVIDHVGAKTWPVSIEALKVGGRMLACGTTTGADTTINIRAFYSKEAQIIGAYLGSKSQLVSLHKFMKLKKIRPIIDSVFNLKDAKQAHKKMESSNQFGKIILKI
;
A
#
# COMPACT_ATOMS: atom_id res chain seq x y z
N LEU A 1 -2.55 1.39 8.96
CA LEU A 1 -2.63 1.22 10.42
C LEU A 1 -1.28 1.54 11.09
N LEU A 2 -0.18 0.86 10.75
CA LEU A 2 1.13 1.07 11.37
C LEU A 2 1.63 2.51 11.22
N ALA A 3 1.54 3.08 10.03
CA ALA A 3 1.91 4.46 9.75
C ALA A 3 1.08 5.45 10.60
N LYS A 4 -0.23 5.23 10.68
CA LYS A 4 -1.11 6.05 11.54
C LYS A 4 -0.73 5.96 13.01
N ALA A 5 -0.42 4.77 13.51
CA ALA A 5 0.01 4.58 14.89
C ALA A 5 1.35 5.28 15.22
N LYS A 6 2.13 5.60 14.21
CA LYS A 6 3.36 6.42 14.29
C LYS A 6 3.11 7.91 14.02
N GLY A 7 1.86 8.36 13.93
CA GLY A 7 1.53 9.76 13.67
C GLY A 7 1.73 10.23 12.22
N ILE A 8 2.01 9.31 11.29
CA ILE A 8 2.27 9.65 9.89
C ILE A 8 0.94 9.93 9.18
N LYS A 9 0.91 10.97 8.34
CA LYS A 9 -0.20 11.22 7.43
C LYS A 9 -0.19 10.18 6.31
N VAL A 10 -1.33 9.55 6.06
CA VAL A 10 -1.46 8.44 5.11
C VAL A 10 -2.40 8.83 3.99
N ILE A 11 -1.90 8.75 2.75
CA ILE A 11 -2.68 8.71 1.53
C ILE A 11 -2.72 7.26 1.08
N THR A 12 -3.87 6.74 0.71
CA THR A 12 -4.01 5.39 0.16
C THR A 12 -4.88 5.39 -1.09
N VAL A 13 -4.64 4.42 -1.95
CA VAL A 13 -5.40 4.25 -3.20
C VAL A 13 -6.25 3.01 -3.08
N ALA A 14 -7.49 3.09 -3.52
CA ALA A 14 -8.46 1.99 -3.53
C ALA A 14 -9.07 1.83 -4.92
N SER A 15 -9.63 0.64 -5.20
CA SER A 15 -10.15 0.27 -6.52
C SER A 15 -11.68 0.25 -6.60
N SER A 16 -12.37 0.60 -5.51
CA SER A 16 -13.84 0.64 -5.47
C SER A 16 -14.35 1.48 -4.30
N ALA A 17 -15.59 1.95 -4.40
CA ALA A 17 -16.25 2.78 -3.37
C ALA A 17 -16.30 2.07 -2.00
N ASN A 18 -16.56 0.76 -1.97
CA ASN A 18 -16.55 -0.01 -0.71
C ASN A 18 -15.16 0.01 -0.06
N LYS A 19 -14.10 -0.25 -0.83
CA LYS A 19 -12.72 -0.19 -0.32
C LYS A 19 -12.34 1.21 0.14
N VAL A 20 -12.80 2.25 -0.56
CA VAL A 20 -12.63 3.65 -0.14
C VAL A 20 -13.24 3.90 1.24
N THR A 21 -14.49 3.50 1.44
CA THR A 21 -15.19 3.66 2.72
C THR A 21 -14.46 2.94 3.85
N ARG A 22 -14.05 1.70 3.61
CA ARG A 22 -13.31 0.89 4.60
C ARG A 22 -11.95 1.53 4.95
N ALA A 23 -11.19 1.99 3.95
CA ALA A 23 -9.90 2.64 4.16
C ALA A 23 -10.03 3.97 4.93
N LYS A 24 -11.07 4.75 4.70
CA LYS A 24 -11.39 5.96 5.48
C LYS A 24 -11.62 5.61 6.95
N ARG A 25 -12.42 4.57 7.24
CA ARG A 25 -12.67 4.11 8.63
C ARG A 25 -11.40 3.67 9.36
N LEU A 26 -10.36 3.23 8.63
CA LEU A 26 -9.06 2.89 9.19
C LEU A 26 -8.16 4.11 9.47
N GLY A 27 -8.66 5.31 9.23
CA GLY A 27 -7.99 6.56 9.57
C GLY A 27 -7.03 7.10 8.52
N ALA A 28 -7.11 6.65 7.26
CA ALA A 28 -6.34 7.29 6.19
C ALA A 28 -6.76 8.76 6.04
N ASN A 29 -5.78 9.65 5.88
CA ASN A 29 -6.02 11.09 5.75
C ASN A 29 -6.63 11.47 4.40
N LEU A 30 -6.24 10.72 3.34
CA LEU A 30 -6.86 10.79 2.03
C LEU A 30 -6.99 9.36 1.48
N VAL A 31 -8.15 9.05 0.91
CA VAL A 31 -8.36 7.81 0.15
C VAL A 31 -8.77 8.18 -1.27
N ILE A 32 -7.99 7.76 -2.23
CA ILE A 32 -8.20 8.03 -3.66
C ILE A 32 -8.84 6.81 -4.29
N ASP A 33 -9.99 7.01 -4.92
CA ASP A 33 -10.63 6.00 -5.77
C ASP A 33 -10.02 6.11 -7.19
N ARG A 34 -9.13 5.18 -7.51
CA ARG A 34 -8.45 5.16 -8.82
C ARG A 34 -9.36 4.82 -10.00
N SER A 35 -10.59 4.36 -9.75
CA SER A 35 -11.57 4.13 -10.80
C SER A 35 -12.30 5.40 -11.22
N LYS A 36 -12.18 6.47 -10.43
CA LYS A 36 -12.92 7.73 -10.60
C LYS A 36 -12.02 8.97 -10.71
N SER A 37 -10.77 8.86 -10.32
CA SER A 37 -9.89 10.03 -10.19
C SER A 37 -8.46 9.70 -10.60
N ASP A 38 -7.81 10.66 -11.20
CA ASP A 38 -6.37 10.62 -11.39
C ASP A 38 -5.64 10.67 -10.05
N VAL A 39 -4.76 9.71 -9.82
CA VAL A 39 -4.08 9.54 -8.53
C VAL A 39 -3.11 10.69 -8.27
N ILE A 40 -2.34 11.10 -9.29
CA ILE A 40 -1.34 12.16 -9.16
C ILE A 40 -2.00 13.50 -8.89
N ALA A 41 -3.04 13.84 -9.66
CA ALA A 41 -3.79 15.09 -9.45
C ALA A 41 -4.34 15.19 -8.01
N GLN A 42 -4.87 14.09 -7.46
CA GLN A 42 -5.38 14.06 -6.09
C GLN A 42 -4.26 14.17 -5.04
N VAL A 43 -3.13 13.49 -5.26
CA VAL A 43 -1.95 13.61 -4.38
C VAL A 43 -1.43 15.03 -4.37
N LEU A 44 -1.21 15.64 -5.53
CA LEU A 44 -0.69 17.00 -5.67
C LEU A 44 -1.65 18.02 -5.05
N LYS A 45 -2.95 17.90 -5.31
CA LYS A 45 -3.96 18.76 -4.67
C LYS A 45 -3.89 18.69 -3.15
N TYR A 46 -3.82 17.48 -2.57
CA TYR A 46 -3.78 17.28 -1.13
C TYR A 46 -2.47 17.79 -0.51
N THR A 47 -1.35 17.63 -1.21
CA THR A 47 -0.02 18.02 -0.74
C THR A 47 0.38 19.44 -1.13
N LYS A 48 -0.53 20.23 -1.73
CA LYS A 48 -0.27 21.57 -2.24
C LYS A 48 0.90 21.58 -3.24
N ASN A 49 0.83 20.69 -4.22
CA ASN A 49 1.83 20.46 -5.28
C ASN A 49 3.21 19.97 -4.79
N ARG A 50 3.37 19.63 -3.52
CA ARG A 50 4.66 19.18 -2.99
C ARG A 50 4.99 17.72 -3.33
N GLY A 51 4.00 16.85 -3.41
CA GLY A 51 4.17 15.41 -3.44
C GLY A 51 4.31 14.80 -2.04
N VAL A 52 4.52 13.48 -1.98
CA VAL A 52 4.63 12.73 -0.72
C VAL A 52 6.08 12.44 -0.35
N ASP A 53 6.35 12.33 0.96
CA ASP A 53 7.69 12.05 1.49
C ASP A 53 8.13 10.60 1.19
N ALA A 54 7.18 9.68 1.19
CA ALA A 54 7.46 8.27 0.90
C ALA A 54 6.27 7.58 0.23
N VAL A 55 6.57 6.61 -0.64
CA VAL A 55 5.62 5.67 -1.22
C VAL A 55 6.01 4.26 -0.81
N ILE A 56 5.03 3.43 -0.43
CA ILE A 56 5.20 1.98 -0.28
C ILE A 56 4.47 1.32 -1.45
N ASP A 57 5.23 0.74 -2.36
CA ASP A 57 4.72 0.05 -3.54
C ASP A 57 4.93 -1.47 -3.40
N HIS A 58 3.83 -2.19 -3.35
CA HIS A 58 3.79 -3.65 -3.34
C HIS A 58 3.09 -4.22 -4.58
N VAL A 59 2.77 -3.38 -5.53
CA VAL A 59 1.97 -3.73 -6.72
C VAL A 59 2.85 -4.03 -7.93
N GLY A 60 3.89 -3.24 -8.14
CA GLY A 60 4.87 -3.48 -9.21
C GLY A 60 4.58 -2.71 -10.49
N ALA A 61 4.78 -3.34 -11.64
CA ALA A 61 4.88 -2.71 -12.96
C ALA A 61 3.83 -1.61 -13.24
N LYS A 62 2.58 -1.85 -12.92
CA LYS A 62 1.49 -0.90 -13.22
C LYS A 62 1.49 0.37 -12.35
N THR A 63 2.17 0.36 -11.22
CA THR A 63 2.11 1.48 -10.27
C THR A 63 3.41 2.25 -10.13
N TRP A 64 4.54 1.68 -10.51
CA TRP A 64 5.84 2.32 -10.37
C TRP A 64 5.93 3.72 -10.99
N PRO A 65 5.49 3.94 -12.25
CA PRO A 65 5.53 5.29 -12.82
C PRO A 65 4.77 6.32 -11.97
N VAL A 66 3.55 5.97 -11.56
CA VAL A 66 2.71 6.82 -10.70
C VAL A 66 3.32 7.00 -9.32
N SER A 67 3.92 5.95 -8.76
CA SER A 67 4.57 5.98 -7.45
C SER A 67 5.77 6.94 -7.42
N ILE A 68 6.59 6.95 -8.47
CA ILE A 68 7.72 7.89 -8.63
C ILE A 68 7.19 9.32 -8.82
N GLU A 69 6.17 9.48 -9.66
CA GLU A 69 5.60 10.79 -9.93
C GLU A 69 4.95 11.43 -8.70
N ALA A 70 4.38 10.64 -7.82
CA ALA A 70 3.79 11.11 -6.57
C ALA A 70 4.81 11.63 -5.54
N LEU A 71 6.09 11.27 -5.65
CA LEU A 71 7.12 11.69 -4.70
C LEU A 71 7.39 13.20 -4.77
N LYS A 72 7.69 13.78 -3.62
CA LYS A 72 8.33 15.11 -3.55
C LYS A 72 9.80 15.03 -3.95
N VAL A 73 10.45 16.19 -4.09
CA VAL A 73 11.93 16.25 -4.20
C VAL A 73 12.55 15.66 -2.92
N GLY A 74 13.56 14.81 -3.09
CA GLY A 74 14.19 14.04 -2.01
C GLY A 74 13.31 12.92 -1.43
N GLY A 75 12.19 12.60 -2.09
CA GLY A 75 11.27 11.54 -1.67
C GLY A 75 11.81 10.14 -1.91
N ARG A 76 11.23 9.13 -1.26
CA ARG A 76 11.67 7.75 -1.37
C ARG A 76 10.54 6.77 -1.64
N MET A 77 10.80 5.78 -2.48
CA MET A 77 9.88 4.68 -2.74
C MET A 77 10.44 3.39 -2.15
N LEU A 78 9.64 2.73 -1.32
CA LEU A 78 9.93 1.38 -0.83
C LEU A 78 9.21 0.38 -1.75
N ALA A 79 9.98 -0.44 -2.46
CA ALA A 79 9.48 -1.47 -3.37
C ALA A 79 9.53 -2.84 -2.69
N CYS A 80 8.37 -3.51 -2.55
CA CYS A 80 8.27 -4.79 -1.83
C CYS A 80 7.31 -5.79 -2.48
N GLY A 81 7.00 -5.65 -3.76
CA GLY A 81 6.14 -6.61 -4.47
C GLY A 81 6.02 -6.32 -5.96
N THR A 82 5.63 -7.35 -6.70
CA THR A 82 5.54 -7.36 -8.17
C THR A 82 4.24 -8.00 -8.67
N THR A 83 3.14 -7.79 -7.97
CA THR A 83 1.84 -8.44 -8.25
C THR A 83 1.35 -8.20 -9.67
N THR A 84 1.70 -7.07 -10.29
CA THR A 84 1.29 -6.71 -11.66
C THR A 84 2.40 -6.86 -12.71
N GLY A 85 3.50 -7.46 -12.33
CA GLY A 85 4.69 -7.66 -13.18
C GLY A 85 5.96 -7.14 -12.53
N ALA A 86 7.08 -7.73 -12.91
CA ALA A 86 8.41 -7.37 -12.39
C ALA A 86 9.08 -6.28 -13.23
N ASP A 87 8.76 -6.19 -14.51
CA ASP A 87 9.43 -5.30 -15.45
C ASP A 87 8.54 -4.08 -15.75
N THR A 88 9.14 -2.90 -15.69
CA THR A 88 8.45 -1.64 -15.98
C THR A 88 9.40 -0.60 -16.57
N THR A 89 8.86 0.34 -17.33
CA THR A 89 9.59 1.50 -17.82
C THR A 89 9.31 2.70 -16.91
N ILE A 90 10.34 3.44 -16.56
CA ILE A 90 10.21 4.67 -15.77
C ILE A 90 10.74 5.87 -16.58
N ASN A 91 10.18 7.03 -16.34
CA ASN A 91 10.71 8.28 -16.85
C ASN A 91 11.94 8.68 -16.02
N ILE A 92 13.13 8.49 -16.60
CA ILE A 92 14.41 8.77 -15.92
C ILE A 92 14.48 10.25 -15.50
N ARG A 93 14.00 11.17 -16.35
CA ARG A 93 13.98 12.60 -16.01
C ARG A 93 13.11 12.88 -14.78
N ALA A 94 11.92 12.31 -14.71
CA ALA A 94 11.04 12.44 -13.56
C ALA A 94 11.67 11.86 -12.28
N PHE A 95 12.53 10.84 -12.41
CA PHE A 95 13.24 10.23 -11.31
C PHE A 95 14.39 11.12 -10.81
N TYR A 96 15.35 11.48 -11.68
CA TYR A 96 16.53 12.23 -11.22
C TYR A 96 16.20 13.67 -10.81
N SER A 97 15.25 14.33 -11.51
CA SER A 97 14.87 15.71 -11.17
C SER A 97 14.19 15.85 -9.81
N LYS A 98 13.71 14.75 -9.26
CA LYS A 98 13.18 14.67 -7.89
C LYS A 98 14.21 14.22 -6.85
N GLU A 99 15.44 13.92 -7.26
CA GLU A 99 16.44 13.35 -6.34
C GLU A 99 15.87 12.14 -5.59
N ALA A 100 15.02 11.36 -6.28
CA ALA A 100 14.25 10.29 -5.67
C ALA A 100 15.12 9.07 -5.35
N GLN A 101 14.75 8.35 -4.31
CA GLN A 101 15.40 7.10 -3.93
C GLN A 101 14.42 5.93 -4.10
N ILE A 102 14.90 4.82 -4.66
CA ILE A 102 14.19 3.54 -4.69
C ILE A 102 14.91 2.56 -3.76
N ILE A 103 14.18 2.02 -2.80
CA ILE A 103 14.70 1.12 -1.77
C ILE A 103 13.96 -0.20 -1.89
N GLY A 104 14.70 -1.28 -2.17
CA GLY A 104 14.14 -2.63 -2.15
C GLY A 104 13.93 -3.10 -0.71
N ALA A 105 12.78 -3.71 -0.43
CA ALA A 105 12.51 -4.42 0.81
C ALA A 105 11.95 -5.80 0.50
N TYR A 106 12.61 -6.83 1.02
CA TYR A 106 12.18 -8.22 0.80
C TYR A 106 11.47 -8.75 2.05
N LEU A 107 12.15 -9.52 2.86
CA LEU A 107 11.60 -10.11 4.08
C LEU A 107 12.21 -9.47 5.32
N GLY A 108 11.45 -9.45 6.39
CA GLY A 108 11.96 -9.06 7.70
C GLY A 108 12.63 -10.22 8.43
N SER A 109 13.57 -9.89 9.32
CA SER A 109 14.17 -10.86 10.23
C SER A 109 13.20 -11.28 11.34
N LYS A 110 13.51 -12.39 12.03
CA LYS A 110 12.74 -12.84 13.21
C LYS A 110 12.67 -11.75 14.28
N SER A 111 13.78 -11.04 14.53
CA SER A 111 13.79 -9.94 15.50
C SER A 111 12.90 -8.77 15.12
N GLN A 112 12.83 -8.42 13.83
CA GLN A 112 11.91 -7.41 13.32
C GLN A 112 10.46 -7.84 13.47
N LEU A 113 10.13 -9.11 13.22
CA LEU A 113 8.78 -9.65 13.43
C LEU A 113 8.37 -9.56 14.90
N VAL A 114 9.26 -9.95 15.82
CA VAL A 114 9.01 -9.84 17.28
C VAL A 114 8.78 -8.37 17.67
N SER A 115 9.60 -7.46 17.16
CA SER A 115 9.48 -6.02 17.42
C SER A 115 8.16 -5.46 16.88
N LEU A 116 7.74 -5.89 15.69
CA LEU A 116 6.46 -5.53 15.10
C LEU A 116 5.29 -6.01 15.98
N HIS A 117 5.34 -7.26 16.45
CA HIS A 117 4.31 -7.81 17.34
C HIS A 117 4.20 -7.01 18.65
N LYS A 118 5.33 -6.69 19.29
CA LYS A 118 5.36 -5.85 20.50
C LYS A 118 4.73 -4.48 20.24
N PHE A 119 5.09 -3.84 19.12
CA PHE A 119 4.52 -2.54 18.74
C PHE A 119 3.01 -2.62 18.48
N MET A 120 2.55 -3.63 17.75
CA MET A 120 1.13 -3.83 17.46
C MET A 120 0.33 -4.08 18.75
N LYS A 121 0.85 -4.89 19.69
CA LYS A 121 0.22 -5.12 21.00
C LYS A 121 0.12 -3.82 21.79
N LEU A 122 1.21 -3.05 21.89
CA LEU A 122 1.25 -1.78 22.61
C LEU A 122 0.25 -0.77 22.04
N LYS A 123 0.15 -0.66 20.72
CA LYS A 123 -0.74 0.28 20.02
C LYS A 123 -2.14 -0.30 19.76
N LYS A 124 -2.45 -1.50 20.26
CA LYS A 124 -3.74 -2.19 20.08
C LYS A 124 -4.12 -2.34 18.60
N ILE A 125 -3.13 -2.51 17.71
CA ILE A 125 -3.34 -2.69 16.28
C ILE A 125 -3.68 -4.14 16.00
N ARG A 126 -4.76 -4.38 15.26
CA ARG A 126 -5.13 -5.72 14.76
C ARG A 126 -5.06 -5.75 13.24
N PRO A 127 -4.54 -6.83 12.63
CA PRO A 127 -4.64 -7.03 11.19
C PRO A 127 -6.11 -6.99 10.74
N ILE A 128 -6.32 -6.48 9.54
CA ILE A 128 -7.66 -6.52 8.94
C ILE A 128 -7.85 -7.91 8.33
N ILE A 129 -8.79 -8.66 8.84
CA ILE A 129 -9.20 -9.96 8.31
C ILE A 129 -10.45 -9.72 7.48
N ASP A 130 -10.40 -10.12 6.22
CA ASP A 130 -11.52 -10.05 5.30
C ASP A 130 -12.45 -11.27 5.47
N SER A 131 -11.86 -12.45 5.47
CA SER A 131 -12.56 -13.72 5.59
C SER A 131 -11.69 -14.83 6.17
N VAL A 132 -12.34 -15.81 6.78
CA VAL A 132 -11.72 -17.02 7.30
C VAL A 132 -12.38 -18.21 6.62
N PHE A 133 -11.59 -19.09 6.04
CA PHE A 133 -12.03 -20.36 5.44
C PHE A 133 -11.40 -21.51 6.20
N ASN A 134 -12.05 -22.67 6.23
CA ASN A 134 -11.39 -23.88 6.66
C ASN A 134 -10.39 -24.32 5.59
N LEU A 135 -9.36 -25.08 5.95
CA LEU A 135 -8.34 -25.54 5.00
C LEU A 135 -8.95 -26.34 3.84
N LYS A 136 -9.98 -27.17 4.09
CA LYS A 136 -10.71 -27.90 3.05
C LYS A 136 -11.35 -27.00 1.98
N ASP A 137 -11.63 -25.75 2.31
CA ASP A 137 -12.24 -24.75 1.43
C ASP A 137 -11.21 -23.82 0.76
N ALA A 138 -9.92 -24.20 0.76
CA ALA A 138 -8.82 -23.41 0.19
C ALA A 138 -9.08 -22.97 -1.25
N LYS A 139 -9.72 -23.83 -2.07
CA LYS A 139 -10.12 -23.48 -3.45
C LYS A 139 -11.01 -22.24 -3.51
N GLN A 140 -11.94 -22.09 -2.57
CA GLN A 140 -12.83 -20.91 -2.49
C GLN A 140 -12.06 -19.66 -2.04
N ALA A 141 -11.14 -19.82 -1.09
CA ALA A 141 -10.26 -18.76 -0.63
C ALA A 141 -9.38 -18.21 -1.78
N HIS A 142 -8.80 -19.09 -2.60
CA HIS A 142 -8.05 -18.71 -3.80
C HIS A 142 -8.91 -17.97 -4.82
N LYS A 143 -10.09 -18.49 -5.16
CA LYS A 143 -11.03 -17.79 -6.07
C LYS A 143 -11.37 -16.39 -5.58
N LYS A 144 -11.58 -16.23 -4.26
CA LYS A 144 -11.82 -14.91 -3.67
C LYS A 144 -10.62 -13.99 -3.81
N MET A 145 -9.41 -14.49 -3.60
CA MET A 145 -8.18 -13.71 -3.78
C MET A 145 -7.98 -13.26 -5.23
N GLU A 146 -8.18 -14.16 -6.17
CA GLU A 146 -8.08 -13.89 -7.62
C GLU A 146 -9.10 -12.85 -8.09
N SER A 147 -10.32 -12.86 -7.54
CA SER A 147 -11.32 -11.84 -7.85
C SER A 147 -10.96 -10.42 -7.37
N SER A 148 -9.90 -10.27 -6.57
CA SER A 148 -9.46 -9.00 -6.00
C SER A 148 -10.53 -8.24 -5.20
N ASN A 149 -11.57 -8.92 -4.72
CA ASN A 149 -12.68 -8.31 -3.97
C ASN A 149 -12.40 -8.19 -2.46
N GLN A 150 -11.35 -8.84 -1.97
CA GLN A 150 -10.99 -8.80 -0.56
C GLN A 150 -10.48 -7.40 -0.13
N PHE A 151 -10.68 -7.11 1.16
CA PHE A 151 -10.09 -5.96 1.82
C PHE A 151 -9.46 -6.40 3.16
N GLY A 152 -8.22 -6.74 3.12
CA GLY A 152 -7.47 -7.33 4.23
C GLY A 152 -6.96 -8.72 3.89
N LYS A 153 -6.73 -9.53 4.90
CA LYS A 153 -6.18 -10.88 4.76
C LYS A 153 -7.28 -11.93 4.68
N ILE A 154 -7.10 -12.89 3.80
CA ILE A 154 -7.86 -14.13 3.76
C ILE A 154 -7.08 -15.15 4.60
N ILE A 155 -7.74 -15.79 5.55
CA ILE A 155 -7.12 -16.74 6.49
C ILE A 155 -7.65 -18.13 6.19
N LEU A 156 -6.76 -19.12 6.17
CA LEU A 156 -7.11 -20.54 6.22
C LEU A 156 -6.94 -21.03 7.67
N LYS A 157 -7.99 -21.61 8.22
CA LYS A 157 -7.97 -22.24 9.54
C LYS A 157 -7.70 -23.73 9.37
N ILE A 158 -6.68 -24.22 10.04
CA ILE A 158 -6.29 -25.61 10.18
C ILE A 158 -7.14 -26.26 11.25
#